data_9cddbb3bb635e70647191c57f3647a6c
#
_entry.id   9cddbb3bb635e70647191c57f3647a6c
#
_cell.length_a   1.000
_cell.length_b   1.000
_cell.length_c   1.000
_cell.angle_alpha   90.00
_cell.angle_beta   90.00
_cell.angle_gamma   90.00
#
_symmetry.space_group_name_H-M   'P 1'
#
loop_
_entity.id
_entity.type
_entity.pdbx_description
1 polymer ?
#
loop_
_entity_poly.entity_id
_entity_poly.type
_entity_poly.pdbx_seq_one_letter_code
_entity_poly.pdbx_strand_id
1 'polypeptide(L)'
;MVQDELRELVELFQKQGKMNFLAGTAEEKLTNFEKENSIILPQKYKKWLLFSDGGELFLPAGVQFYGVEHKPILNVNDNTRPNDKYVVIGSLASGDPILFKKNSEEIAIFNLEGGRIEDDEKYPDFIAFLKDLDGILGIGE
;
A
#
# COMPACT_ATOMS: atom_id res chain seq x y z
N MET A 1 11.39 11.76 -11.52
CA MET A 1 9.92 11.86 -11.47
C MET A 1 9.33 10.66 -10.78
N VAL A 2 8.30 10.86 -9.96
CA VAL A 2 7.70 9.77 -9.20
C VAL A 2 7.16 8.66 -10.10
N GLN A 3 6.56 9.01 -11.23
CA GLN A 3 6.04 8.01 -12.16
C GLN A 3 7.13 7.19 -12.80
N ASP A 4 8.29 7.78 -13.05
CA ASP A 4 9.42 7.05 -13.61
C ASP A 4 10.00 6.07 -12.58
N GLU A 5 10.07 6.49 -11.32
CA GLU A 5 10.49 5.60 -10.24
C GLU A 5 9.52 4.42 -10.09
N LEU A 6 8.23 4.70 -10.17
CA LEU A 6 7.22 3.65 -10.05
C LEU A 6 7.34 2.65 -11.20
N ARG A 7 7.52 3.14 -12.42
CA ARG A 7 7.69 2.26 -13.59
C ARG A 7 8.89 1.34 -13.44
N GLU A 8 10.01 1.90 -13.00
CA GLU A 8 11.24 1.13 -12.79
C GLU A 8 11.04 0.04 -11.73
N LEU A 9 10.35 0.39 -10.65
CA LEU A 9 10.06 -0.58 -9.59
C LEU A 9 9.14 -1.69 -10.09
N VAL A 10 8.11 -1.35 -10.86
CA VAL A 10 7.17 -2.32 -11.42
C VAL A 10 7.89 -3.29 -12.35
N GLU A 11 8.77 -2.77 -13.21
CA GLU A 11 9.55 -3.60 -14.12
C GLU A 11 10.46 -4.56 -13.34
N LEU A 12 11.09 -4.05 -12.29
CA LEU A 12 11.94 -4.88 -11.43
C LEU A 12 11.13 -5.99 -10.75
N PHE A 13 9.98 -5.64 -10.19
CA PHE A 13 9.11 -6.61 -9.52
C PHE A 13 8.67 -7.71 -10.47
N GLN A 14 8.33 -7.37 -11.71
CA GLN A 14 7.91 -8.35 -12.71
C GLN A 14 9.01 -9.34 -13.07
N LYS A 15 10.25 -8.94 -12.90
CA LYS A 15 11.40 -9.83 -13.09
C LYS A 15 11.63 -10.74 -11.88
N GLN A 16 11.23 -10.28 -10.70
CA GLN A 16 11.48 -11.00 -9.46
C GLN A 16 10.37 -11.98 -9.07
N GLY A 17 9.15 -11.74 -9.53
CA GLY A 17 8.04 -12.58 -9.11
C GLY A 17 6.78 -12.38 -9.94
N LYS A 18 5.71 -13.03 -9.50
CA LYS A 18 4.42 -12.98 -10.18
C LYS A 18 3.54 -11.88 -9.62
N MET A 19 3.01 -11.05 -10.51
CA MET A 19 2.20 -9.89 -10.13
C MET A 19 0.80 -10.02 -10.72
N ASN A 20 -0.18 -9.50 -9.99
CA ASN A 20 -1.54 -9.36 -10.48
C ASN A 20 -1.95 -7.91 -10.34
N PHE A 21 -1.74 -7.12 -11.40
CA PHE A 21 -2.13 -5.71 -11.40
C PHE A 21 -3.57 -5.58 -11.87
N LEU A 22 -4.29 -4.67 -11.22
CA LEU A 22 -5.66 -4.35 -11.62
C LEU A 22 -5.63 -3.13 -12.53
N ALA A 23 -6.77 -2.84 -13.18
CA ALA A 23 -6.88 -1.59 -13.93
C ALA A 23 -6.70 -0.41 -12.97
N GLY A 24 -6.03 0.63 -13.43
CA GLY A 24 -5.85 1.84 -12.63
C GLY A 24 -7.15 2.60 -12.51
N THR A 25 -7.28 3.38 -11.42
CA THR A 25 -8.42 4.27 -11.25
C THR A 25 -8.13 5.62 -11.91
N ALA A 26 -9.14 6.51 -11.95
CA ALA A 26 -9.00 7.84 -12.50
C ALA A 26 -8.83 8.86 -11.39
N GLU A 27 -8.18 9.99 -11.70
CA GLU A 27 -7.99 11.06 -10.71
C GLU A 27 -9.31 11.57 -10.15
N GLU A 28 -10.34 11.67 -10.99
CA GLU A 28 -11.68 12.06 -10.56
C GLU A 28 -12.22 11.15 -9.48
N LYS A 29 -12.02 9.84 -9.64
CA LYS A 29 -12.49 8.86 -8.66
C LYS A 29 -11.72 8.96 -7.35
N LEU A 30 -10.41 9.24 -7.41
CA LEU A 30 -9.62 9.48 -6.23
C LEU A 30 -10.10 10.71 -5.47
N THR A 31 -10.35 11.80 -6.19
CA THR A 31 -10.87 13.04 -5.59
C THR A 31 -12.22 12.81 -4.94
N ASN A 32 -13.12 12.11 -5.61
CA ASN A 32 -14.44 11.80 -5.07
C ASN A 32 -14.35 10.93 -3.82
N PHE A 33 -13.48 9.92 -3.85
CA PHE A 33 -13.26 9.05 -2.70
C PHE A 33 -12.79 9.85 -1.49
N GLU A 34 -11.84 10.77 -1.70
CA GLU A 34 -11.33 11.60 -0.62
C GLU A 34 -12.42 12.50 -0.04
N LYS A 35 -13.26 13.07 -0.89
CA LYS A 35 -14.36 13.94 -0.43
C LYS A 35 -15.43 13.15 0.30
N GLU A 36 -15.84 12.02 -0.24
CA GLU A 36 -16.90 11.21 0.34
C GLU A 36 -16.53 10.65 1.71
N ASN A 37 -15.24 10.40 1.93
CA ASN A 37 -14.77 9.75 3.14
C ASN A 37 -13.98 10.70 4.07
N SER A 38 -13.91 11.98 3.72
CA SER A 38 -13.20 12.99 4.52
C SER A 38 -11.76 12.58 4.84
N ILE A 39 -11.04 12.11 3.81
CA ILE A 39 -9.70 11.58 3.96
C ILE A 39 -8.83 12.12 2.82
N ILE A 40 -7.52 12.26 3.08
CA ILE A 40 -6.54 12.63 2.06
C ILE A 40 -5.57 11.46 1.92
N LEU A 41 -5.53 10.86 0.73
CA LEU A 41 -4.65 9.75 0.45
C LEU A 41 -3.21 10.24 0.25
N PRO A 42 -2.20 9.44 0.63
CA PRO A 42 -0.80 9.81 0.34
C PRO A 42 -0.59 10.00 -1.16
N GLN A 43 0.17 11.04 -1.54
CA GLN A 43 0.38 11.38 -2.95
C GLN A 43 1.02 10.25 -3.74
N LYS A 44 2.02 9.60 -3.15
CA LYS A 44 2.72 8.50 -3.82
C LYS A 44 1.82 7.27 -3.97
N TYR A 45 0.94 7.03 -3.00
CA TYR A 45 -0.03 5.93 -3.12
C TYR A 45 -1.08 6.23 -4.18
N LYS A 46 -1.49 7.49 -4.33
CA LYS A 46 -2.40 7.87 -5.41
C LYS A 46 -1.78 7.59 -6.79
N LYS A 47 -0.47 7.81 -6.93
CA LYS A 47 0.22 7.47 -8.17
C LYS A 47 0.13 5.97 -8.46
N TRP A 48 0.27 5.15 -7.42
CA TRP A 48 0.09 3.71 -7.54
C TRP A 48 -1.33 3.37 -8.00
N LEU A 49 -2.34 3.98 -7.38
CA LEU A 49 -3.74 3.69 -7.69
C LEU A 49 -4.12 4.08 -9.12
N LEU A 50 -3.47 5.10 -9.68
CA LEU A 50 -3.67 5.45 -11.09
C LEU A 50 -3.12 4.38 -12.03
N PHE A 51 -2.12 3.64 -11.60
CA PHE A 51 -1.54 2.52 -12.33
C PHE A 51 -2.31 1.23 -12.07
N SER A 52 -2.62 0.93 -10.82
CA SER A 52 -3.33 -0.28 -10.40
C SER A 52 -4.18 0.05 -9.18
N ASP A 53 -5.49 -0.15 -9.27
CA ASP A 53 -6.41 0.15 -8.16
C ASP A 53 -6.31 -0.94 -7.09
N GLY A 54 -5.18 -0.99 -6.40
CA GLY A 54 -4.82 -2.05 -5.48
C GLY A 54 -3.84 -3.02 -6.13
N GLY A 55 -4.16 -4.31 -6.11
CA GLY A 55 -3.36 -5.32 -6.77
C GLY A 55 -2.63 -6.26 -5.82
N GLU A 56 -2.01 -7.28 -6.38
CA GLU A 56 -1.27 -8.27 -5.61
C GLU A 56 0.12 -8.42 -6.18
N LEU A 57 1.14 -8.42 -5.31
CA LEU A 57 2.54 -8.50 -5.71
C LEU A 57 3.19 -9.73 -5.11
N PHE A 58 4.08 -10.35 -5.89
CA PHE A 58 4.87 -11.52 -5.44
C PHE A 58 4.00 -12.70 -5.01
N LEU A 59 3.02 -13.04 -5.84
CA LEU A 59 2.14 -14.17 -5.59
C LEU A 59 2.91 -15.48 -5.50
N PRO A 60 2.41 -16.44 -4.73
CA PRO A 60 1.15 -16.44 -3.97
C PRO A 60 1.26 -15.86 -2.56
N ALA A 61 2.44 -15.64 -2.03
CA ALA A 61 2.63 -15.26 -0.64
C ALA A 61 3.36 -13.93 -0.51
N GLY A 62 2.81 -12.88 -1.10
CA GLY A 62 3.43 -11.56 -1.09
C GLY A 62 2.59 -10.53 -0.36
N VAL A 63 2.18 -9.50 -1.10
CA VAL A 63 1.45 -8.39 -0.53
C VAL A 63 0.22 -8.09 -1.38
N GLN A 64 -0.86 -7.70 -0.71
CA GLN A 64 -2.09 -7.26 -1.35
C GLN A 64 -2.35 -5.80 -0.99
N PHE A 65 -2.64 -4.96 -1.99
CA PHE A 65 -3.03 -3.57 -1.77
C PHE A 65 -4.52 -3.40 -2.05
N TYR A 66 -5.13 -2.48 -1.31
CA TYR A 66 -6.54 -2.12 -1.50
C TYR A 66 -6.64 -0.84 -2.30
N GLY A 67 -7.78 -0.67 -2.98
CA GLY A 67 -8.00 0.47 -3.84
C GLY A 67 -9.20 1.30 -3.42
N VAL A 68 -9.71 2.10 -4.37
CA VAL A 68 -10.91 2.89 -4.13
C VAL A 68 -12.16 2.20 -4.71
N GLU A 69 -12.00 1.31 -5.67
CA GLU A 69 -13.10 0.53 -6.26
C GLU A 69 -13.00 -0.96 -5.92
N HIS A 70 -11.78 -1.53 -6.00
CA HIS A 70 -11.56 -2.93 -5.67
C HIS A 70 -11.12 -3.05 -4.22
N LYS A 71 -11.88 -3.78 -3.41
CA LYS A 71 -11.63 -3.92 -1.98
C LYS A 71 -11.35 -2.55 -1.37
N PRO A 72 -12.37 -1.67 -1.33
CA PRO A 72 -12.16 -0.30 -0.88
C PRO A 72 -11.50 -0.20 0.48
N ILE A 73 -10.56 0.71 0.58
CA ILE A 73 -9.73 0.91 1.77
C ILE A 73 -10.56 1.00 3.05
N LEU A 74 -11.68 1.73 3.00
CA LEU A 74 -12.49 1.98 4.21
C LEU A 74 -13.44 0.84 4.56
N ASN A 75 -13.45 -0.25 3.78
CA ASN A 75 -14.23 -1.44 4.10
C ASN A 75 -13.40 -2.47 4.86
N VAL A 76 -12.17 -2.15 5.17
CA VAL A 76 -11.29 -3.04 5.91
C VAL A 76 -11.61 -2.96 7.39
N ASN A 77 -11.48 -4.08 8.10
CA ASN A 77 -11.76 -4.18 9.52
C ASN A 77 -10.91 -3.19 10.34
N ASP A 78 -11.59 -2.33 11.09
CA ASP A 78 -10.93 -1.32 11.92
C ASP A 78 -10.04 -1.92 13.02
N ASN A 79 -10.27 -3.15 13.41
CA ASN A 79 -9.47 -3.80 14.45
C ASN A 79 -8.03 -4.09 14.00
N THR A 80 -7.72 -3.90 12.71
CA THR A 80 -6.38 -4.16 12.19
C THR A 80 -5.50 -2.94 12.14
N ARG A 81 -5.84 -1.90 12.90
CA ARG A 81 -5.02 -0.68 12.97
C ARG A 81 -4.86 -0.25 14.43
N PRO A 82 -3.76 0.46 14.76
CA PRO A 82 -3.49 0.83 16.15
C PRO A 82 -4.44 1.91 16.70
N ASN A 83 -4.93 2.80 15.84
CA ASN A 83 -5.85 3.87 16.25
C ASN A 83 -6.40 4.60 15.02
N ASP A 84 -7.22 5.64 15.25
CA ASP A 84 -7.87 6.38 14.18
C ASP A 84 -6.94 7.25 13.33
N LYS A 85 -5.68 7.38 13.71
CA LYS A 85 -4.71 8.16 12.93
C LYS A 85 -4.18 7.38 11.72
N TYR A 86 -4.50 6.10 11.62
CA TYR A 86 -4.02 5.23 10.55
C TYR A 86 -5.15 4.64 9.74
N VAL A 87 -4.88 4.40 8.46
CA VAL A 87 -5.83 3.77 7.55
C VAL A 87 -5.14 2.58 6.89
N VAL A 88 -5.83 1.44 6.85
CA VAL A 88 -5.30 0.22 6.25
C VAL A 88 -5.39 0.31 4.73
N ILE A 89 -4.26 0.11 4.04
CA ILE A 89 -4.20 0.13 2.57
C ILE A 89 -3.82 -1.21 1.96
N GLY A 90 -3.51 -2.19 2.78
CA GLY A 90 -3.13 -3.49 2.29
C GLY A 90 -2.74 -4.43 3.41
N SER A 91 -2.26 -5.60 3.03
CA SER A 91 -1.78 -6.58 4.01
C SER A 91 -0.66 -7.44 3.43
N LEU A 92 0.23 -7.88 4.29
CA LEU A 92 1.28 -8.84 3.94
C LEU A 92 0.70 -10.26 4.03
N ALA A 93 1.40 -11.22 3.43
CA ALA A 93 1.00 -12.63 3.51
C ALA A 93 0.90 -13.14 4.95
N SER A 94 1.69 -12.56 5.85
CA SER A 94 1.66 -12.89 7.28
C SER A 94 0.36 -12.45 7.96
N GLY A 95 -0.41 -11.57 7.31
CA GLY A 95 -1.61 -10.99 7.87
C GLY A 95 -1.41 -9.61 8.47
N ASP A 96 -0.17 -9.15 8.60
CA ASP A 96 0.10 -7.83 9.15
C ASP A 96 -0.36 -6.74 8.18
N PRO A 97 -1.20 -5.79 8.63
CA PRO A 97 -1.71 -4.76 7.75
C PRO A 97 -0.69 -3.69 7.42
N ILE A 98 -0.83 -3.13 6.22
CA ILE A 98 -0.04 -2.00 5.76
C ILE A 98 -0.90 -0.76 5.92
N LEU A 99 -0.35 0.27 6.57
CA LEU A 99 -1.10 1.46 6.95
C LEU A 99 -0.47 2.72 6.37
N PHE A 100 -1.29 3.77 6.18
CA PHE A 100 -0.73 5.11 6.07
C PHE A 100 -1.22 5.95 7.23
N LYS A 101 -0.40 6.92 7.66
CA LYS A 101 -0.76 7.84 8.72
C LYS A 101 -1.53 9.00 8.11
N LYS A 102 -2.71 9.30 8.65
CA LYS A 102 -3.55 10.40 8.15
C LYS A 102 -2.79 11.71 8.10
N ASN A 103 -3.02 12.49 7.05
CA ASN A 103 -2.40 13.79 6.81
C ASN A 103 -0.89 13.72 6.64
N SER A 104 -0.38 12.61 6.13
CA SER A 104 1.05 12.38 5.95
C SER A 104 1.27 11.41 4.81
N GLU A 105 2.52 11.32 4.33
CA GLU A 105 2.92 10.33 3.33
C GLU A 105 3.44 9.05 3.97
N GLU A 106 3.57 9.03 5.29
CA GLU A 106 4.17 7.91 6.01
C GLU A 106 3.39 6.61 5.83
N ILE A 107 4.14 5.55 5.51
CA ILE A 107 3.61 4.18 5.40
C ILE A 107 4.20 3.39 6.56
N ALA A 108 3.42 2.48 7.12
CA ALA A 108 3.88 1.66 8.23
C ALA A 108 3.27 0.27 8.16
N ILE A 109 3.93 -0.69 8.80
CA ILE A 109 3.42 -2.05 8.94
C ILE A 109 3.03 -2.24 10.41
N PHE A 110 1.80 -2.67 10.64
CA PHE A 110 1.32 -2.91 12.00
C PHE A 110 1.56 -4.37 12.37
N ASN A 111 2.39 -4.60 13.37
CA ASN A 111 2.67 -5.94 13.86
C ASN A 111 1.51 -6.40 14.74
N LEU A 112 0.67 -7.29 14.20
CA LEU A 112 -0.51 -7.78 14.94
C LEU A 112 -0.12 -8.56 16.18
N GLU A 113 0.93 -9.36 16.10
CA GLU A 113 1.39 -10.15 17.22
C GLU A 113 1.88 -9.26 18.38
N GLY A 114 2.67 -8.24 18.05
CA GLY A 114 3.18 -7.31 19.05
C GLY A 114 2.21 -6.19 19.43
N GLY A 115 1.18 -5.98 18.62
CA GLY A 115 0.20 -4.92 18.84
C GLY A 115 0.74 -3.52 18.64
N ARG A 116 1.77 -3.35 17.81
CA ARG A 116 2.41 -2.05 17.62
C ARG A 116 3.11 -1.95 16.25
N ILE A 117 3.51 -0.71 15.93
CA ILE A 117 4.33 -0.43 14.75
C ILE A 117 5.79 -0.33 15.22
N GLU A 118 6.66 -1.14 14.67
CA GLU A 118 8.08 -1.09 14.99
C GLU A 118 8.75 0.09 14.28
N ASP A 119 9.79 0.67 14.88
CA ASP A 119 10.46 1.83 14.29
C ASP A 119 11.08 1.55 12.92
N ASP A 120 11.56 0.33 12.70
CA ASP A 120 12.15 -0.07 11.43
C ASP A 120 11.11 -0.49 10.39
N GLU A 121 9.84 -0.41 10.73
CA GLU A 121 8.73 -0.72 9.82
C GLU A 121 7.92 0.52 9.45
N LYS A 122 8.56 1.68 9.51
CA LYS A 122 7.99 2.96 9.07
C LYS A 122 8.78 3.48 7.89
N TYR A 123 8.07 3.99 6.90
CA TYR A 123 8.66 4.47 5.64
C TYR A 123 8.17 5.89 5.37
N PRO A 124 9.04 6.78 4.85
CA PRO A 124 8.64 8.18 4.62
C PRO A 124 7.54 8.34 3.59
N ASP A 125 7.44 7.43 2.63
CA ASP A 125 6.37 7.44 1.64
C ASP A 125 6.19 6.06 1.01
N PHE A 126 5.19 5.93 0.13
CA PHE A 126 4.87 4.65 -0.49
C PHE A 126 5.97 4.13 -1.41
N ILE A 127 6.69 5.04 -2.09
CA ILE A 127 7.80 4.63 -2.98
C ILE A 127 8.94 4.02 -2.15
N ALA A 128 9.27 4.64 -1.00
CA ALA A 128 10.29 4.09 -0.10
C ALA A 128 9.87 2.70 0.41
N PHE A 129 8.58 2.52 0.71
CA PHE A 129 8.05 1.22 1.11
C PHE A 129 8.25 0.19 0.00
N LEU A 130 7.90 0.54 -1.25
CA LEU A 130 8.06 -0.38 -2.38
C LEU A 130 9.53 -0.75 -2.62
N LYS A 131 10.44 0.20 -2.45
CA LYS A 131 11.86 -0.06 -2.65
C LYS A 131 12.41 -1.09 -1.66
N ASP A 132 11.81 -1.18 -0.48
CA ASP A 132 12.23 -2.12 0.56
C ASP A 132 11.40 -3.42 0.56
N LEU A 133 10.45 -3.53 -0.35
CA LEU A 133 9.48 -4.63 -0.32
C LEU A 133 10.13 -6.00 -0.51
N ASP A 134 11.13 -6.11 -1.36
CA ASP A 134 11.82 -7.39 -1.55
C ASP A 134 12.49 -7.86 -0.26
N GLY A 135 13.10 -6.94 0.50
CA GLY A 135 13.67 -7.25 1.80
C GLY A 135 12.59 -7.65 2.82
N ILE A 136 11.48 -6.91 2.82
CA ILE A 136 10.35 -7.21 3.72
C ILE A 136 9.82 -8.63 3.48
N LEU A 137 9.72 -9.03 2.22
CA LEU A 137 9.19 -10.33 1.83
C LEU A 137 10.24 -11.43 1.76
N GLY A 138 11.52 -11.10 1.92
CA GLY A 138 12.61 -12.06 1.83
C GLY A 138 12.87 -12.56 0.41
N ILE A 139 12.61 -11.72 -0.59
CA ILE A 139 12.77 -12.04 -1.99
C ILE A 139 14.13 -11.55 -2.49
N GLY A 140 14.73 -12.30 -3.41
CA GLY A 140 15.98 -11.88 -4.03
C GLY A 140 17.23 -12.22 -3.23
N GLU A 141 17.11 -13.11 -2.26
CA GLU A 141 18.23 -13.53 -1.44
C GLU A 141 18.82 -14.85 -1.90
#